data_ebdb512663532a06c6acbf9c1f678f26
#
_entry.id   ebdb512663532a06c6acbf9c1f678f26
#
_cell.length_a   1.000
_cell.length_b   1.000
_cell.length_c   1.000
_cell.angle_alpha   90.00
_cell.angle_beta   90.00
_cell.angle_gamma   90.00
#
_symmetry.space_group_name_H-M   'P 1'
#
loop_
_entity.id
_entity.type
_entity.pdbx_description
1 polymer ?
#
loop_
_entity_poly.entity_id
_entity_poly.type
_entity_poly.pdbx_seq_one_letter_code
_entity_poly.pdbx_strand_id
1 'polypeptide(L)'
;RHYGSVHAYRRTGQGDEHWEYVIHDPSQEQLDALAGALRENPGRRVTAFTRDLDGLTDGAHGSGLVLVSNREVLMVADMGAQDVEPPRLEEGLHWDEKRDGNHAWVSLHRTEDNAVLASGHVASIDDYAVFDRIVTAPEFRRKGYGSLVTRYLASIATEGDADEGLLVASTDGYERVLTPDAKRRD
;
A
#
# COMPACT_ATOMS: atom_id res chain seq x y z
N ARG A 1 -1.32 -1.77 25.78
CA ARG A 1 -0.13 -1.05 26.30
C ARG A 1 0.33 -0.08 25.22
N HIS A 2 0.35 1.22 25.53
CA HIS A 2 0.92 2.21 24.63
C HIS A 2 2.46 2.15 24.76
N TYR A 3 3.14 1.87 23.67
CA TYR A 3 4.58 1.96 23.56
C TYR A 3 4.95 3.25 22.78
N GLY A 4 4.63 4.42 23.33
CA GLY A 4 4.86 5.70 22.65
C GLY A 4 4.08 5.80 21.32
N SER A 5 4.78 6.03 20.21
CA SER A 5 4.19 6.12 18.85
C SER A 5 4.04 4.77 18.13
N VAL A 6 3.98 3.65 18.86
CA VAL A 6 3.77 2.32 18.28
C VAL A 6 2.30 2.02 18.20
N HIS A 7 1.82 1.74 16.99
CA HIS A 7 0.46 1.27 16.74
C HIS A 7 0.47 -0.25 16.55
N ALA A 8 -0.42 -0.95 17.24
CA ALA A 8 -0.57 -2.39 17.10
C ALA A 8 -1.95 -2.71 16.52
N TYR A 9 -2.00 -3.48 15.46
CA TYR A 9 -3.24 -3.97 14.88
C TYR A 9 -3.16 -5.47 14.57
N ARG A 10 -4.32 -6.11 14.54
CA ARG A 10 -4.43 -7.51 14.17
C ARG A 10 -4.77 -7.60 12.69
N ARG A 11 -3.87 -8.16 11.91
CA ARG A 11 -4.16 -8.48 10.52
C ARG A 11 -4.99 -9.74 10.47
N THR A 12 -6.17 -9.66 9.85
CA THR A 12 -7.06 -10.79 9.60
C THR A 12 -7.17 -11.01 8.11
N GLY A 13 -6.95 -12.25 7.66
CA GLY A 13 -7.03 -12.59 6.24
C GLY A 13 -6.88 -14.09 6.03
N GLN A 14 -7.08 -14.58 4.80
CA GLN A 14 -6.99 -16.00 4.49
C GLN A 14 -5.61 -16.58 4.83
N GLY A 15 -5.48 -17.19 6.00
CA GLY A 15 -4.36 -18.06 6.36
C GLY A 15 -3.15 -17.39 7.04
N ASP A 16 -3.13 -16.08 7.26
CA ASP A 16 -2.01 -15.39 7.91
C ASP A 16 -2.52 -14.36 8.93
N GLU A 17 -3.12 -14.85 10.00
CA GLU A 17 -3.50 -13.99 11.12
C GLU A 17 -2.28 -13.70 12.00
N HIS A 18 -1.87 -12.44 12.08
CA HIS A 18 -0.79 -12.02 12.96
C HIS A 18 -1.02 -10.62 13.52
N TRP A 19 -0.38 -10.33 14.64
CA TRP A 19 -0.26 -8.98 15.15
C TRP A 19 0.88 -8.26 14.46
N GLU A 20 0.63 -7.05 13.99
CA GLU A 20 1.63 -6.19 13.40
C GLU A 20 1.77 -4.91 14.23
N TYR A 21 3.00 -4.52 14.49
CA TYR A 21 3.35 -3.26 15.12
C TYR A 21 3.83 -2.30 14.04
N VAL A 22 3.28 -1.11 14.01
CA VAL A 22 3.70 -0.05 13.08
C VAL A 22 4.33 1.07 13.88
N ILE A 23 5.50 1.50 13.46
CA ILE A 23 6.26 2.56 14.12
C ILE A 23 6.94 3.46 13.08
N HIS A 24 7.08 4.74 13.39
CA HIS A 24 7.77 5.72 12.56
C HIS A 24 9.05 6.18 13.25
N ASP A 25 10.19 6.20 12.53
CA ASP A 25 11.52 6.61 13.00
C ASP A 25 11.83 6.11 14.43
N PRO A 26 11.85 4.77 14.69
CA PRO A 26 12.01 4.24 16.02
C PRO A 26 13.38 4.55 16.62
N SER A 27 13.40 4.90 17.92
CA SER A 27 14.64 4.94 18.67
C SER A 27 15.19 3.54 18.96
N GLN A 28 16.48 3.44 19.33
CA GLN A 28 17.08 2.16 19.71
C GLN A 28 16.34 1.50 20.89
N GLU A 29 15.92 2.28 21.87
CA GLU A 29 15.14 1.78 23.02
C GLU A 29 13.80 1.16 22.58
N GLN A 30 13.14 1.77 21.60
CA GLN A 30 11.90 1.23 21.05
C GLN A 30 12.13 -0.05 20.25
N LEU A 31 13.23 -0.14 19.48
CA LEU A 31 13.62 -1.37 18.77
C LEU A 31 13.91 -2.50 19.76
N ASP A 32 14.64 -2.23 20.86
CA ASP A 32 14.93 -3.22 21.89
C ASP A 32 13.65 -3.72 22.58
N ALA A 33 12.73 -2.81 22.89
CA ALA A 33 11.44 -3.17 23.49
C ALA A 33 10.57 -4.02 22.54
N LEU A 34 10.53 -3.66 21.26
CA LEU A 34 9.82 -4.43 20.23
C LEU A 34 10.45 -5.80 20.05
N ALA A 35 11.77 -5.91 20.00
CA ALA A 35 12.48 -7.17 19.92
C ALA A 35 12.15 -8.10 21.12
N GLY A 36 12.03 -7.53 22.32
CA GLY A 36 11.54 -8.24 23.52
C GLY A 36 10.12 -8.79 23.30
N ALA A 37 9.20 -7.94 22.87
CA ALA A 37 7.82 -8.30 22.64
C ALA A 37 7.64 -9.38 21.53
N LEU A 38 8.48 -9.35 20.49
CA LEU A 38 8.46 -10.34 19.41
C LEU A 38 9.03 -11.70 19.88
N ARG A 39 10.07 -11.71 20.72
CA ARG A 39 10.61 -12.96 21.30
C ARG A 39 9.56 -13.69 22.15
N GLU A 40 8.76 -12.94 22.91
CA GLU A 40 7.67 -13.51 23.71
C GLU A 40 6.49 -14.00 22.89
N ASN A 41 6.34 -13.47 21.67
CA ASN A 41 5.20 -13.73 20.80
C ASN A 41 5.67 -13.98 19.36
N PRO A 42 6.23 -15.14 19.06
CA PRO A 42 6.66 -15.51 17.71
C PRO A 42 5.48 -15.48 16.74
N GLY A 43 5.67 -14.92 15.56
CA GLY A 43 4.63 -14.70 14.55
C GLY A 43 4.10 -13.25 14.51
N ARG A 44 4.48 -12.40 15.45
CA ARG A 44 4.26 -10.95 15.33
C ARG A 44 5.30 -10.31 14.41
N ARG A 45 4.92 -9.20 13.79
CA ARG A 45 5.78 -8.47 12.86
C ARG A 45 5.86 -6.99 13.27
N VAL A 46 6.92 -6.32 12.80
CA VAL A 46 7.08 -4.86 12.92
C VAL A 46 7.27 -4.31 11.51
N THR A 47 6.47 -3.31 11.18
CA THR A 47 6.67 -2.45 10.01
C THR A 47 7.15 -1.10 10.51
N ALA A 48 8.38 -0.73 10.15
CA ALA A 48 8.97 0.54 10.54
C ALA A 48 9.11 1.44 9.30
N PHE A 49 8.58 2.65 9.39
CA PHE A 49 8.79 3.70 8.39
C PHE A 49 9.94 4.60 8.83
N THR A 50 10.89 4.87 7.93
CA THR A 50 12.04 5.73 8.22
C THR A 50 12.55 6.42 6.97
N ARG A 51 13.27 7.52 7.16
CA ARG A 51 14.09 8.17 6.11
C ARG A 51 15.56 7.74 6.16
N ASP A 52 15.97 7.03 7.22
CA ASP A 52 17.31 6.45 7.40
C ASP A 52 17.22 4.92 7.45
N LEU A 53 17.19 4.30 6.28
CA LEU A 53 17.06 2.85 6.16
C LEU A 53 18.29 2.10 6.71
N ASP A 54 19.48 2.65 6.50
CA ASP A 54 20.73 2.01 6.94
C ASP A 54 20.81 2.03 8.46
N GLY A 55 20.59 3.20 9.09
CA GLY A 55 20.56 3.33 10.55
C GLY A 55 19.47 2.49 11.20
N LEU A 56 18.27 2.42 10.61
CA LEU A 56 17.22 1.55 11.10
C LEU A 56 17.59 0.06 10.99
N THR A 57 18.21 -0.34 9.88
CA THR A 57 18.63 -1.73 9.67
C THR A 57 19.69 -2.17 10.68
N ASP A 58 20.70 -1.31 10.93
CA ASP A 58 21.76 -1.57 11.91
C ASP A 58 21.18 -1.62 13.33
N GLY A 59 20.32 -0.70 13.71
CA GLY A 59 19.64 -0.69 14.99
C GLY A 59 18.77 -1.94 15.22
N ALA A 60 18.01 -2.33 14.20
CA ALA A 60 17.16 -3.53 14.24
C ALA A 60 18.00 -4.80 14.43
N HIS A 61 19.10 -4.95 13.69
CA HIS A 61 20.04 -6.07 13.85
C HIS A 61 20.68 -6.06 15.24
N GLY A 62 21.07 -4.88 15.76
CA GLY A 62 21.59 -4.72 17.11
C GLY A 62 20.63 -5.19 18.19
N SER A 63 19.34 -5.01 18.00
CA SER A 63 18.26 -5.49 18.88
C SER A 63 17.92 -6.99 18.67
N GLY A 64 18.53 -7.66 17.67
CA GLY A 64 18.27 -9.05 17.35
C GLY A 64 16.97 -9.24 16.54
N LEU A 65 16.49 -8.21 15.85
CA LEU A 65 15.41 -8.30 14.88
C LEU A 65 15.96 -8.80 13.53
N VAL A 66 15.16 -9.59 12.83
CA VAL A 66 15.49 -10.12 11.50
C VAL A 66 14.71 -9.32 10.46
N LEU A 67 15.44 -8.71 9.51
CA LEU A 67 14.85 -7.99 8.39
C LEU A 67 14.17 -8.96 7.43
N VAL A 68 12.89 -8.76 7.19
CA VAL A 68 12.08 -9.56 6.24
C VAL A 68 12.02 -8.87 4.87
N SER A 69 11.83 -7.56 4.84
CA SER A 69 11.78 -6.74 3.62
C SER A 69 12.23 -5.33 3.92
N ASN A 70 12.95 -4.71 2.98
CA ASN A 70 13.33 -3.30 2.99
C ASN A 70 13.11 -2.64 1.62
N ARG A 71 12.24 -3.24 0.80
CA ARG A 71 12.01 -2.82 -0.60
C ARG A 71 10.64 -2.19 -0.80
N GLU A 72 10.09 -1.58 0.23
CA GLU A 72 8.80 -0.93 0.18
C GLU A 72 8.96 0.57 0.44
N VAL A 73 8.18 1.36 -0.27
CA VAL A 73 8.18 2.83 -0.16
C VAL A 73 6.77 3.28 0.17
N LEU A 74 6.63 4.06 1.25
CA LEU A 74 5.40 4.79 1.52
C LEU A 74 5.34 5.99 0.59
N MET A 75 4.32 6.02 -0.26
CA MET A 75 4.03 7.13 -1.16
C MET A 75 2.84 7.90 -0.61
N VAL A 76 2.93 9.23 -0.69
CA VAL A 76 1.86 10.14 -0.30
C VAL A 76 1.52 11.02 -1.50
N ALA A 77 0.24 11.21 -1.76
CA ALA A 77 -0.24 12.05 -2.85
C ALA A 77 -1.35 12.98 -2.35
N ASP A 78 -1.29 14.24 -2.77
CA ASP A 78 -2.41 15.18 -2.64
C ASP A 78 -3.51 14.74 -3.61
N MET A 79 -4.67 14.35 -3.07
CA MET A 79 -5.79 13.85 -3.87
C MET A 79 -6.49 14.97 -4.66
N GLY A 80 -6.47 16.20 -4.14
CA GLY A 80 -7.00 17.36 -4.84
C GLY A 80 -6.20 17.76 -6.09
N ALA A 81 -4.93 17.33 -6.16
CA ALA A 81 -4.06 17.55 -7.32
C ALA A 81 -4.14 16.42 -8.37
N GLN A 82 -4.88 15.34 -8.10
CA GLN A 82 -5.00 14.22 -9.02
C GLN A 82 -6.08 14.47 -10.09
N ASP A 83 -5.87 13.88 -11.27
CA ASP A 83 -6.92 13.78 -12.30
C ASP A 83 -7.88 12.64 -11.90
N VAL A 84 -9.05 13.03 -11.40
CA VAL A 84 -9.96 12.14 -10.69
C VAL A 84 -11.12 11.63 -11.55
N GLU A 85 -11.08 11.86 -12.85
CA GLU A 85 -12.08 11.23 -13.73
C GLU A 85 -11.84 9.71 -13.84
N PRO A 86 -12.89 8.88 -13.69
CA PRO A 86 -12.76 7.45 -13.94
C PRO A 86 -12.17 7.19 -15.34
N PRO A 87 -11.16 6.34 -15.46
CA PRO A 87 -10.53 6.12 -16.75
C PRO A 87 -11.51 5.45 -17.72
N ARG A 88 -11.56 5.95 -18.96
CA ARG A 88 -12.30 5.30 -20.04
C ARG A 88 -11.61 4.01 -20.41
N LEU A 89 -12.37 2.94 -20.54
CA LEU A 89 -11.86 1.65 -20.99
C LEU A 89 -11.88 1.55 -22.51
N GLU A 90 -10.91 0.82 -23.04
CA GLU A 90 -10.93 0.36 -24.41
C GLU A 90 -12.02 -0.73 -24.61
N GLU A 91 -12.43 -0.93 -25.86
CA GLU A 91 -13.36 -2.01 -26.21
C GLU A 91 -12.80 -3.38 -25.78
N GLY A 92 -13.65 -4.25 -25.25
CA GLY A 92 -13.24 -5.57 -24.76
C GLY A 92 -12.75 -5.60 -23.31
N LEU A 93 -12.84 -4.49 -22.58
CA LEU A 93 -12.54 -4.40 -21.14
C LEU A 93 -13.78 -3.99 -20.36
N HIS A 94 -13.87 -4.43 -19.11
CA HIS A 94 -14.88 -3.96 -18.16
C HIS A 94 -14.36 -3.94 -16.72
N TRP A 95 -14.99 -3.09 -15.89
CA TRP A 95 -14.76 -3.05 -14.46
C TRP A 95 -15.69 -4.01 -13.72
N ASP A 96 -15.16 -4.69 -12.72
CA ASP A 96 -15.91 -5.28 -11.61
C ASP A 96 -15.56 -4.52 -10.34
N GLU A 97 -16.57 -3.93 -9.71
CA GLU A 97 -16.43 -3.10 -8.52
C GLU A 97 -17.33 -3.63 -7.41
N LYS A 98 -16.76 -3.71 -6.22
CA LYS A 98 -17.48 -4.01 -4.99
C LYS A 98 -17.18 -2.96 -3.94
N ARG A 99 -18.22 -2.39 -3.32
CA ARG A 99 -18.10 -1.47 -2.18
C ARG A 99 -18.69 -2.09 -0.92
N ASP A 100 -18.05 -1.81 0.23
CA ASP A 100 -18.53 -2.18 1.55
C ASP A 100 -18.08 -1.10 2.55
N GLY A 101 -19.02 -0.24 2.96
CA GLY A 101 -18.73 0.93 3.78
C GLY A 101 -17.72 1.86 3.12
N ASN A 102 -16.60 2.08 3.77
CA ASN A 102 -15.50 2.92 3.31
C ASN A 102 -14.44 2.15 2.50
N HIS A 103 -14.71 0.93 2.09
CA HIS A 103 -13.82 0.09 1.30
C HIS A 103 -14.35 -0.10 -0.12
N ALA A 104 -13.48 -0.08 -1.11
CA ALA A 104 -13.77 -0.45 -2.48
C ALA A 104 -12.70 -1.41 -3.03
N TRP A 105 -13.16 -2.45 -3.72
CA TRP A 105 -12.35 -3.38 -4.49
C TRP A 105 -12.68 -3.20 -5.95
N VAL A 106 -11.67 -3.10 -6.78
CA VAL A 106 -11.80 -2.91 -8.22
C VAL A 106 -10.99 -3.96 -8.95
N SER A 107 -11.58 -4.58 -9.94
CA SER A 107 -10.90 -5.49 -10.86
C SER A 107 -11.18 -5.09 -12.30
N LEU A 108 -10.14 -5.07 -13.12
CA LEU A 108 -10.23 -4.87 -14.56
C LEU A 108 -10.23 -6.22 -15.25
N HIS A 109 -11.24 -6.49 -16.03
CA HIS A 109 -11.44 -7.76 -16.71
C HIS A 109 -11.42 -7.62 -18.23
N ARG A 110 -10.95 -8.66 -18.90
CA ARG A 110 -11.16 -8.83 -20.34
C ARG A 110 -12.52 -9.46 -20.58
N THR A 111 -13.32 -8.85 -21.46
CA THR A 111 -14.71 -9.25 -21.70
C THR A 111 -14.84 -10.64 -22.35
N GLU A 112 -13.87 -11.02 -23.18
CA GLU A 112 -13.90 -12.25 -23.96
C GLU A 112 -13.94 -13.52 -23.08
N ASP A 113 -13.13 -13.57 -22.04
CA ASP A 113 -12.93 -14.75 -21.20
C ASP A 113 -13.05 -14.46 -19.70
N ASN A 114 -13.41 -13.23 -19.34
CA ASN A 114 -13.51 -12.74 -17.98
C ASN A 114 -12.19 -12.83 -17.17
N ALA A 115 -11.04 -12.86 -17.86
CA ALA A 115 -9.74 -12.91 -17.21
C ALA A 115 -9.47 -11.61 -16.44
N VAL A 116 -9.01 -11.72 -15.18
CA VAL A 116 -8.59 -10.57 -14.37
C VAL A 116 -7.24 -10.07 -14.87
N LEU A 117 -7.19 -8.85 -15.38
CA LEU A 117 -5.97 -8.22 -15.89
C LEU A 117 -5.19 -7.52 -14.79
N ALA A 118 -5.90 -6.79 -13.94
CA ALA A 118 -5.37 -6.10 -12.76
C ALA A 118 -6.48 -5.89 -11.74
N SER A 119 -6.09 -5.72 -10.49
CA SER A 119 -7.02 -5.41 -9.40
C SER A 119 -6.35 -4.51 -8.36
N GLY A 120 -7.15 -3.94 -7.47
CA GLY A 120 -6.68 -3.12 -6.37
C GLY A 120 -7.80 -2.84 -5.38
N HIS A 121 -7.41 -2.20 -4.29
CA HIS A 121 -8.28 -1.88 -3.17
C HIS A 121 -7.98 -0.47 -2.67
N VAL A 122 -9.01 0.25 -2.24
CA VAL A 122 -8.90 1.51 -1.52
C VAL A 122 -9.81 1.50 -0.30
N ALA A 123 -9.35 2.08 0.79
CA ALA A 123 -10.13 2.35 1.98
C ALA A 123 -10.03 3.83 2.34
N SER A 124 -11.16 4.50 2.57
CA SER A 124 -11.19 5.89 3.04
C SER A 124 -11.34 5.90 4.56
N ILE A 125 -10.44 6.60 5.26
CA ILE A 125 -10.42 6.71 6.71
C ILE A 125 -10.13 8.17 7.04
N ASP A 126 -11.08 8.86 7.64
CA ASP A 126 -11.01 10.31 7.84
C ASP A 126 -10.66 11.01 6.51
N ASP A 127 -9.66 11.86 6.48
CA ASP A 127 -9.20 12.60 5.29
C ASP A 127 -8.22 11.81 4.41
N TYR A 128 -8.02 10.50 4.69
CA TYR A 128 -7.05 9.66 4.01
C TYR A 128 -7.70 8.59 3.13
N ALA A 129 -7.12 8.37 1.95
CA ALA A 129 -7.37 7.21 1.11
C ALA A 129 -6.16 6.27 1.15
N VAL A 130 -6.33 5.07 1.65
CA VAL A 130 -5.28 4.04 1.72
C VAL A 130 -5.45 3.07 0.56
N PHE A 131 -4.50 3.08 -0.37
CA PHE A 131 -4.45 2.18 -1.51
C PHE A 131 -3.65 0.93 -1.16
N ASP A 132 -4.19 -0.23 -1.48
CA ASP A 132 -3.56 -1.52 -1.17
C ASP A 132 -3.78 -2.53 -2.29
N ARG A 133 -2.92 -3.56 -2.33
CA ARG A 133 -3.07 -4.74 -3.20
C ARG A 133 -3.26 -4.42 -4.69
N ILE A 134 -2.62 -3.36 -5.19
CA ILE A 134 -2.63 -3.06 -6.62
C ILE A 134 -1.73 -4.08 -7.32
N VAL A 135 -2.35 -5.02 -8.01
CA VAL A 135 -1.69 -6.15 -8.66
C VAL A 135 -2.10 -6.23 -10.12
N THR A 136 -1.12 -6.41 -11.01
CA THR A 136 -1.36 -6.78 -12.42
C THR A 136 -0.92 -8.21 -12.62
N ALA A 137 -1.79 -9.04 -13.20
CA ALA A 137 -1.50 -10.44 -13.49
C ALA A 137 -0.23 -10.54 -14.36
N PRO A 138 0.67 -11.50 -14.11
CA PRO A 138 2.00 -11.54 -14.72
C PRO A 138 2.00 -11.42 -16.25
N GLU A 139 1.10 -12.12 -16.92
CA GLU A 139 0.94 -12.14 -18.38
C GLU A 139 0.40 -10.84 -18.97
N PHE A 140 -0.16 -9.98 -18.13
CA PHE A 140 -0.75 -8.69 -18.52
C PHE A 140 0.06 -7.47 -18.07
N ARG A 141 1.24 -7.69 -17.47
CA ARG A 141 2.12 -6.60 -17.05
C ARG A 141 2.63 -5.77 -18.22
N ARG A 142 3.04 -4.53 -17.93
CA ARG A 142 3.62 -3.56 -18.89
C ARG A 142 2.65 -3.07 -19.96
N LYS A 143 1.35 -3.23 -19.75
CA LYS A 143 0.28 -2.77 -20.66
C LYS A 143 -0.56 -1.61 -20.07
N GLY A 144 -0.14 -1.03 -18.93
CA GLY A 144 -0.82 0.09 -18.29
C GLY A 144 -2.01 -0.27 -17.40
N TYR A 145 -2.39 -1.54 -17.28
CA TYR A 145 -3.59 -1.93 -16.53
C TYR A 145 -3.51 -1.61 -15.02
N GLY A 146 -2.32 -1.71 -14.41
CA GLY A 146 -2.14 -1.27 -13.02
C GLY A 146 -2.40 0.23 -12.85
N SER A 147 -1.95 1.05 -13.79
CA SER A 147 -2.23 2.50 -13.78
C SER A 147 -3.71 2.81 -13.96
N LEU A 148 -4.43 2.06 -14.81
CA LEU A 148 -5.88 2.21 -14.95
C LEU A 148 -6.60 1.91 -13.63
N VAL A 149 -6.22 0.82 -12.94
CA VAL A 149 -6.78 0.46 -11.63
C VAL A 149 -6.47 1.54 -10.60
N THR A 150 -5.22 2.03 -10.54
CA THR A 150 -4.84 3.11 -9.60
C THR A 150 -5.68 4.38 -9.83
N ARG A 151 -5.86 4.80 -11.09
CA ARG A 151 -6.68 5.98 -11.43
C ARG A 151 -8.15 5.77 -11.08
N TYR A 152 -8.69 4.58 -11.29
CA TYR A 152 -10.07 4.29 -10.93
C TYR A 152 -10.28 4.30 -9.41
N LEU A 153 -9.33 3.71 -8.64
CA LEU A 153 -9.35 3.78 -7.18
C LEU A 153 -9.21 5.22 -6.68
N ALA A 154 -8.38 6.04 -7.33
CA ALA A 154 -8.24 7.46 -7.01
C ALA A 154 -9.55 8.24 -7.23
N SER A 155 -10.30 7.96 -8.31
CA SER A 155 -11.61 8.58 -8.53
C SER A 155 -12.61 8.20 -7.42
N ILE A 156 -12.60 6.95 -6.96
CA ILE A 156 -13.44 6.52 -5.84
C ILE A 156 -13.04 7.23 -4.53
N ALA A 157 -11.74 7.36 -4.27
CA ALA A 157 -11.23 8.05 -3.08
C ALA A 157 -11.65 9.52 -3.03
N THR A 158 -11.63 10.20 -4.18
CA THR A 158 -12.05 11.61 -4.28
C THR A 158 -13.57 11.78 -4.14
N GLU A 159 -14.38 10.80 -4.58
CA GLU A 159 -15.81 10.79 -4.26
C GLU A 159 -16.08 10.76 -2.75
N GLY A 160 -15.14 10.24 -1.96
CA GLY A 160 -15.20 10.14 -0.51
C GLY A 160 -14.52 11.30 0.24
N ASP A 161 -14.24 12.42 -0.43
CA ASP A 161 -13.64 13.64 0.13
C ASP A 161 -12.24 13.41 0.77
N ALA A 162 -11.48 12.41 0.33
CA ALA A 162 -10.13 12.20 0.84
C ALA A 162 -9.18 13.29 0.33
N ASP A 163 -8.42 13.91 1.26
CA ASP A 163 -7.42 14.94 0.95
C ASP A 163 -6.06 14.33 0.58
N GLU A 164 -5.66 13.24 1.25
CA GLU A 164 -4.37 12.58 1.05
C GLU A 164 -4.52 11.11 0.67
N GLY A 165 -3.76 10.68 -0.33
CA GLY A 165 -3.63 9.29 -0.75
C GLY A 165 -2.36 8.65 -0.21
N LEU A 166 -2.47 7.45 0.37
CA LEU A 166 -1.37 6.68 0.92
C LEU A 166 -1.25 5.35 0.18
N LEU A 167 -0.05 5.01 -0.27
CA LEU A 167 0.26 3.73 -0.91
C LEU A 167 1.61 3.21 -0.44
N VAL A 168 1.64 1.98 0.06
CA VAL A 168 2.90 1.25 0.26
C VAL A 168 3.19 0.43 -0.99
N ALA A 169 4.23 0.79 -1.71
CA ALA A 169 4.62 0.17 -2.95
C ALA A 169 5.96 -0.57 -2.82
N SER A 170 6.08 -1.73 -3.46
CA SER A 170 7.39 -2.34 -3.70
C SER A 170 8.23 -1.45 -4.61
N THR A 171 9.57 -1.62 -4.61
CA THR A 171 10.48 -0.87 -5.49
C THR A 171 10.03 -0.93 -6.95
N ASP A 172 9.61 -2.10 -7.43
CA ASP A 172 9.06 -2.24 -8.79
C ASP A 172 7.76 -1.45 -9.00
N GLY A 173 6.93 -1.32 -7.97
CA GLY A 173 5.69 -0.54 -7.99
C GLY A 173 5.98 0.95 -8.00
N TYR A 174 6.92 1.41 -7.18
CA TYR A 174 7.35 2.80 -7.09
C TYR A 174 7.87 3.34 -8.43
N GLU A 175 8.76 2.61 -9.09
CA GLU A 175 9.28 3.01 -10.41
C GLU A 175 8.18 3.17 -11.48
N ARG A 176 7.06 2.49 -11.34
CA ARG A 176 5.92 2.58 -12.27
C ARG A 176 5.02 3.78 -12.02
N VAL A 177 4.88 4.21 -10.78
CA VAL A 177 4.01 5.34 -10.41
C VAL A 177 4.68 6.67 -10.74
N LEU A 178 6.01 6.75 -10.66
CA LEU A 178 6.76 7.98 -10.94
C LEU A 178 7.02 8.24 -12.44
N THR A 179 6.81 7.29 -13.34
CA THR A 179 7.22 7.41 -14.73
C THR A 179 6.29 8.18 -15.68
N PRO A 180 4.99 8.39 -15.46
CA PRO A 180 4.17 9.14 -16.42
C PRO A 180 4.30 10.65 -16.33
N ASP A 181 4.51 11.24 -15.15
CA ASP A 181 4.42 12.70 -14.96
C ASP A 181 5.75 13.43 -14.69
N ALA A 182 6.82 12.71 -14.37
CA ALA A 182 8.14 13.31 -14.14
C ALA A 182 8.77 13.91 -15.41
N LYS A 183 8.20 13.70 -16.59
CA LYS A 183 8.67 14.26 -17.89
C LYS A 183 7.89 15.48 -18.38
N ARG A 184 6.99 16.05 -17.60
CA ARG A 184 6.20 17.24 -17.97
C ARG A 184 6.49 18.49 -17.16
N ARG A 185 7.64 18.59 -16.52
CA ARG A 185 8.11 19.85 -15.92
C ARG A 185 9.53 20.16 -16.40
N ASP A 186 9.61 20.55 -17.64
CA ASP A 186 10.65 21.44 -18.16
C ASP A 186 9.95 22.66 -18.80
#